data_6d46e569ebccf878c9585ba2f705e412
#
_entry.id   6d46e569ebccf878c9585ba2f705e412
#
_cell.length_a   1.000
_cell.length_b   1.000
_cell.length_c   1.000
_cell.angle_alpha   90.00
_cell.angle_beta   90.00
_cell.angle_gamma   90.00
#
_symmetry.space_group_name_H-M   'P 1'
#
loop_
_entity.id
_entity.type
_entity.pdbx_description
1 polymer ?
#
loop_
_entity_poly.entity_id
_entity_poly.type
_entity_poly.pdbx_seq_one_letter_code
_entity_poly.pdbx_strand_id
1 'polypeptide(L)'
;MDWVYRVAAAAFLCLVPQLSFSADSGFITKESKHSVSETVQRFESAVNDKSANGWMVFTEIDHAAAAEKNGLKLRPRTVIVYGNPKLGTPAMQKAPTVAIDVPLKALVWEDDQGKVLLTYNSAEYIQDYVYPRHGLPSNPDAAKATGSVLADFAQRATD
;
A
#
# COMPACT_ATOMS: atom_id res chain seq x y z
N MET A 1 60.45 -15.25 -44.02
CA MET A 1 59.14 -14.94 -44.69
C MET A 1 58.04 -15.43 -43.74
N ASP A 2 57.72 -14.61 -42.75
CA ASP A 2 56.81 -15.03 -41.67
C ASP A 2 55.51 -14.21 -41.83
N TRP A 3 54.46 -14.92 -42.22
CA TRP A 3 53.12 -14.35 -42.38
C TRP A 3 52.28 -14.55 -41.11
N VAL A 4 52.14 -13.49 -40.32
CA VAL A 4 51.38 -13.46 -39.09
C VAL A 4 49.92 -13.16 -39.43
N TYR A 5 49.04 -14.14 -39.26
CA TYR A 5 47.57 -13.94 -39.33
C TYR A 5 47.06 -13.28 -38.06
N ARG A 6 46.62 -12.04 -38.17
CA ARG A 6 45.88 -11.34 -37.12
C ARG A 6 44.39 -11.74 -37.23
N VAL A 7 43.91 -12.55 -36.32
CA VAL A 7 42.47 -12.81 -36.15
C VAL A 7 41.88 -11.70 -35.30
N ALA A 8 41.04 -10.88 -35.89
CA ALA A 8 40.25 -9.88 -35.17
C ALA A 8 38.97 -10.57 -34.65
N ALA A 9 38.90 -10.77 -33.33
CA ALA A 9 37.69 -11.24 -32.69
C ALA A 9 36.74 -10.04 -32.49
N ALA A 10 35.67 -9.97 -33.29
CA ALA A 10 34.58 -9.05 -33.09
C ALA A 10 33.66 -9.57 -31.99
N ALA A 11 33.73 -8.94 -30.80
CA ALA A 11 32.78 -9.19 -29.72
C ALA A 11 31.43 -8.57 -30.09
N PHE A 12 30.45 -9.36 -30.43
CA PHE A 12 29.06 -8.94 -30.61
C PHE A 12 28.41 -8.81 -29.23
N LEU A 13 28.32 -7.57 -28.74
CA LEU A 13 27.58 -7.27 -27.50
C LEU A 13 26.08 -7.34 -27.84
N CYS A 14 25.43 -8.46 -27.53
CA CYS A 14 23.97 -8.55 -27.58
C CYS A 14 23.36 -7.68 -26.48
N LEU A 15 22.90 -6.50 -26.86
CA LEU A 15 22.04 -5.67 -26.02
C LEU A 15 20.67 -6.36 -25.90
N VAL A 16 20.48 -7.14 -24.84
CA VAL A 16 19.16 -7.70 -24.51
C VAL A 16 18.37 -6.56 -23.85
N PRO A 17 17.24 -6.11 -24.43
CA PRO A 17 16.39 -5.13 -23.75
C PRO A 17 15.86 -5.76 -22.46
N GLN A 18 16.27 -5.22 -21.34
CA GLN A 18 15.67 -5.58 -20.05
C GLN A 18 14.26 -4.97 -20.03
N LEU A 19 13.27 -5.80 -20.32
CA LEU A 19 11.88 -5.51 -20.02
C LEU A 19 11.74 -5.48 -18.50
N SER A 20 11.89 -4.28 -17.92
CA SER A 20 11.52 -4.04 -16.54
C SER A 20 10.00 -4.17 -16.45
N PHE A 21 9.50 -5.35 -16.13
CA PHE A 21 8.15 -5.49 -15.60
C PHE A 21 8.16 -4.79 -14.23
N SER A 22 7.77 -3.53 -14.19
CA SER A 22 7.30 -2.92 -12.95
C SER A 22 6.01 -3.67 -12.60
N ALA A 23 6.13 -4.70 -11.77
CA ALA A 23 4.96 -5.28 -11.14
C ALA A 23 4.31 -4.12 -10.38
N ASP A 24 3.06 -3.82 -10.68
CA ASP A 24 2.27 -2.87 -9.90
C ASP A 24 2.31 -3.39 -8.45
N SER A 25 2.96 -2.62 -7.58
CA SER A 25 3.12 -3.01 -6.17
C SER A 25 1.78 -3.07 -5.43
N GLY A 26 0.72 -2.59 -6.04
CA GLY A 26 -0.59 -2.42 -5.41
C GLY A 26 -0.62 -1.32 -4.35
N PHE A 27 0.48 -0.57 -4.19
CA PHE A 27 0.53 0.55 -3.25
C PHE A 27 0.24 1.88 -3.94
N ILE A 28 -0.52 2.73 -3.23
CA ILE A 28 -0.65 4.14 -3.54
C ILE A 28 0.05 4.90 -2.42
N THR A 29 0.99 5.78 -2.78
CA THR A 29 1.73 6.61 -1.83
C THR A 29 1.53 8.09 -2.16
N LYS A 30 1.21 8.90 -1.15
CA LYS A 30 1.07 10.37 -1.24
C LYS A 30 1.98 11.04 -0.22
N GLU A 31 2.65 12.11 -0.62
CA GLU A 31 3.37 12.98 0.31
C GLU A 31 2.37 13.83 1.09
N SER A 32 2.57 13.94 2.40
CA SER A 32 1.75 14.76 3.29
C SER A 32 2.43 16.11 3.56
N LYS A 33 1.64 17.16 3.70
CA LYS A 33 2.09 18.49 4.11
C LYS A 33 2.20 18.61 5.65
N HIS A 34 1.85 17.57 6.37
CA HIS A 34 1.67 17.55 7.82
C HIS A 34 2.69 16.61 8.49
N SER A 35 2.82 16.69 9.81
CA SER A 35 3.56 15.71 10.60
C SER A 35 2.91 14.32 10.54
N VAL A 36 3.66 13.26 10.91
CA VAL A 36 3.10 11.90 10.99
C VAL A 36 1.87 11.87 11.89
N SER A 37 1.95 12.44 13.11
CA SER A 37 0.84 12.46 14.06
C SER A 37 -0.38 13.21 13.51
N GLU A 38 -0.19 14.35 12.87
CA GLU A 38 -1.29 15.11 12.30
C GLU A 38 -1.91 14.40 11.10
N THR A 39 -1.10 13.78 10.23
CA THR A 39 -1.60 13.01 9.08
C THR A 39 -2.44 11.81 9.55
N VAL A 40 -2.02 11.12 10.64
CA VAL A 40 -2.80 10.04 11.27
C VAL A 40 -4.16 10.58 11.72
N GLN A 41 -4.19 11.63 12.52
CA GLN A 41 -5.43 12.22 13.05
C GLN A 41 -6.39 12.68 11.93
N ARG A 42 -5.85 13.26 10.86
CA ARG A 42 -6.63 13.71 9.71
C ARG A 42 -7.21 12.53 8.94
N PHE A 43 -6.42 11.44 8.75
CA PHE A 43 -6.90 10.23 8.11
C PHE A 43 -8.04 9.59 8.91
N GLU A 44 -7.89 9.46 10.23
CA GLU A 44 -8.93 8.93 11.11
C GLU A 44 -10.20 9.77 11.10
N SER A 45 -10.06 11.11 11.12
CA SER A 45 -11.19 12.01 10.98
C SER A 45 -11.92 11.78 9.65
N ALA A 46 -11.18 11.66 8.55
CA ALA A 46 -11.75 11.39 7.23
C ALA A 46 -12.54 10.07 7.18
N VAL A 47 -12.01 9.01 7.82
CA VAL A 47 -12.70 7.71 7.94
C VAL A 47 -13.97 7.84 8.79
N ASN A 48 -13.86 8.49 9.96
CA ASN A 48 -14.95 8.63 10.93
C ASN A 48 -16.11 9.49 10.40
N ASP A 49 -15.83 10.47 9.54
CA ASP A 49 -16.86 11.27 8.86
C ASP A 49 -17.75 10.42 7.93
N LYS A 50 -17.30 9.24 7.54
CA LYS A 50 -18.09 8.27 6.78
C LYS A 50 -18.66 7.12 7.64
N SER A 51 -18.70 7.29 8.95
CA SER A 51 -19.24 6.28 9.88
C SER A 51 -20.71 5.92 9.62
N ALA A 52 -21.54 6.87 9.21
CA ALA A 52 -22.92 6.60 8.79
C ALA A 52 -23.00 5.58 7.64
N ASN A 53 -21.97 5.56 6.77
CA ASN A 53 -21.85 4.61 5.68
C ASN A 53 -21.21 3.28 6.10
N GLY A 54 -20.79 3.14 7.37
CA GLY A 54 -20.21 1.93 7.94
C GLY A 54 -18.69 1.91 7.99
N TRP A 55 -17.99 2.98 7.61
CA TRP A 55 -16.55 3.09 7.77
C TRP A 55 -16.16 3.36 9.22
N MET A 56 -15.06 2.75 9.66
CA MET A 56 -14.53 2.93 11.01
C MET A 56 -13.03 2.66 11.07
N VAL A 57 -12.38 3.27 12.04
CA VAL A 57 -11.03 2.90 12.49
C VAL A 57 -11.16 1.82 13.56
N PHE A 58 -10.39 0.75 13.46
CA PHE A 58 -10.35 -0.34 14.44
C PHE A 58 -9.27 -0.10 15.49
N THR A 59 -8.07 0.25 15.04
CA THR A 59 -6.91 0.46 15.93
C THR A 59 -5.78 1.16 15.18
N GLU A 60 -4.85 1.71 15.95
CA GLU A 60 -3.54 2.19 15.50
C GLU A 60 -2.42 1.30 16.04
N ILE A 61 -1.33 1.21 15.28
CA ILE A 61 -0.10 0.51 15.68
C ILE A 61 1.06 1.47 15.44
N ASP A 62 1.63 2.01 16.52
CA ASP A 62 2.84 2.83 16.47
C ASP A 62 4.08 1.92 16.53
N HIS A 63 4.70 1.70 15.37
CA HIS A 63 5.89 0.89 15.24
C HIS A 63 7.13 1.57 15.85
N ALA A 64 7.20 2.91 15.84
CA ALA A 64 8.33 3.63 16.43
C ALA A 64 8.32 3.52 17.96
N ALA A 65 7.15 3.69 18.59
CA ALA A 65 6.99 3.50 20.02
C ALA A 65 7.23 2.03 20.44
N ALA A 66 6.84 1.06 19.61
CA ALA A 66 7.14 -0.34 19.86
C ALA A 66 8.63 -0.67 19.77
N ALA A 67 9.36 -0.06 18.82
CA ALA A 67 10.80 -0.18 18.69
C ALA A 67 11.51 0.42 19.91
N GLU A 68 11.12 1.62 20.35
CA GLU A 68 11.70 2.31 21.50
C GLU A 68 11.59 1.49 22.78
N LYS A 69 10.44 0.86 23.04
CA LYS A 69 10.24 -0.06 24.18
C LYS A 69 11.22 -1.24 24.20
N ASN A 70 11.82 -1.58 23.05
CA ASN A 70 12.81 -2.64 22.91
C ASN A 70 14.24 -2.10 22.73
N GLY A 71 14.48 -0.83 23.00
CA GLY A 71 15.80 -0.19 22.89
C GLY A 71 16.26 0.04 21.44
N LEU A 72 15.36 -0.04 20.48
CA LEU A 72 15.63 0.18 19.05
C LEU A 72 15.18 1.57 18.62
N LYS A 73 15.84 2.11 17.60
CA LYS A 73 15.45 3.39 16.98
C LYS A 73 14.74 3.13 15.66
N LEU A 74 13.57 3.73 15.48
CA LEU A 74 12.82 3.72 14.25
C LEU A 74 12.24 5.12 14.01
N ARG A 75 12.31 5.61 12.77
CA ARG A 75 11.62 6.86 12.40
C ARG A 75 10.11 6.70 12.60
N PRO A 76 9.36 7.79 12.80
CA PRO A 76 7.91 7.73 12.99
C PRO A 76 7.23 6.87 11.93
N ARG A 77 6.46 5.87 12.37
CA ARG A 77 5.70 4.94 11.52
C ARG A 77 4.47 4.44 12.27
N THR A 78 3.31 4.80 11.78
CA THR A 78 2.02 4.39 12.35
C THR A 78 1.17 3.72 11.30
N VAL A 79 0.68 2.52 11.60
CA VAL A 79 -0.33 1.83 10.80
C VAL A 79 -1.70 2.09 11.41
N ILE A 80 -2.62 2.57 10.59
CA ILE A 80 -4.03 2.72 10.90
C ILE A 80 -4.76 1.51 10.31
N VAL A 81 -5.43 0.73 11.14
CA VAL A 81 -6.27 -0.39 10.73
C VAL A 81 -7.70 0.10 10.64
N TYR A 82 -8.28 0.08 9.45
CA TYR A 82 -9.60 0.67 9.18
C TYR A 82 -10.38 -0.17 8.17
N GLY A 83 -11.66 0.05 8.08
CA GLY A 83 -12.47 -0.69 7.11
C GLY A 83 -13.96 -0.42 7.25
N ASN A 84 -14.71 -1.21 6.48
CA ASN A 84 -16.17 -1.14 6.47
C ASN A 84 -16.76 -2.56 6.67
N PRO A 85 -17.26 -2.89 7.88
CA PRO A 85 -17.87 -4.19 8.16
C PRO A 85 -19.03 -4.54 7.23
N LYS A 86 -19.78 -3.55 6.73
CA LYS A 86 -20.87 -3.79 5.77
C LYS A 86 -20.35 -4.37 4.45
N LEU A 87 -19.11 -4.05 4.07
CA LEU A 87 -18.46 -4.56 2.87
C LEU A 87 -17.66 -5.85 3.15
N GLY A 88 -16.95 -5.89 4.28
CA GLY A 88 -16.05 -7.00 4.61
C GLY A 88 -16.78 -8.26 5.09
N THR A 89 -17.84 -8.12 5.89
CA THR A 89 -18.55 -9.28 6.46
C THR A 89 -19.09 -10.24 5.40
N PRO A 90 -19.74 -9.79 4.30
CA PRO A 90 -20.21 -10.71 3.27
C PRO A 90 -19.07 -11.47 2.57
N ALA A 91 -17.88 -10.86 2.43
CA ALA A 91 -16.70 -11.54 1.88
C ALA A 91 -16.20 -12.62 2.85
N MET A 92 -16.08 -12.32 4.15
CA MET A 92 -15.66 -13.26 5.19
C MET A 92 -16.66 -14.43 5.37
N GLN A 93 -17.95 -14.19 5.16
CA GLN A 93 -18.96 -15.25 5.18
C GLN A 93 -18.79 -16.26 4.02
N LYS A 94 -18.36 -15.78 2.84
CA LYS A 94 -18.10 -16.62 1.67
C LYS A 94 -16.73 -17.30 1.73
N ALA A 95 -15.72 -16.60 2.23
CA ALA A 95 -14.34 -17.06 2.32
C ALA A 95 -13.72 -16.62 3.66
N PRO A 96 -13.84 -17.44 4.73
CA PRO A 96 -13.38 -17.07 6.07
C PRO A 96 -11.91 -16.65 6.14
N THR A 97 -11.05 -17.22 5.27
CA THR A 97 -9.63 -16.92 5.24
C THR A 97 -9.29 -15.49 4.79
N VAL A 98 -10.24 -14.78 4.14
CA VAL A 98 -10.00 -13.36 3.77
C VAL A 98 -9.81 -12.47 5.00
N ALA A 99 -10.29 -12.91 6.15
CA ALA A 99 -10.14 -12.19 7.43
C ALA A 99 -8.66 -11.98 7.84
N ILE A 100 -7.67 -12.68 7.23
CA ILE A 100 -6.25 -12.44 7.50
C ILE A 100 -5.73 -11.19 6.78
N ASP A 101 -6.34 -10.82 5.64
CA ASP A 101 -5.90 -9.69 4.82
C ASP A 101 -6.72 -8.42 5.08
N VAL A 102 -7.96 -8.56 5.51
CA VAL A 102 -8.80 -7.44 5.94
C VAL A 102 -8.87 -7.39 7.48
N PRO A 103 -9.06 -6.23 8.09
CA PRO A 103 -9.35 -4.90 7.54
C PRO A 103 -8.20 -4.29 6.74
N LEU A 104 -8.50 -3.19 6.04
CA LEU A 104 -7.51 -2.41 5.30
C LEU A 104 -6.52 -1.73 6.25
N LYS A 105 -5.35 -1.35 5.72
CA LYS A 105 -4.29 -0.68 6.45
C LYS A 105 -3.81 0.54 5.66
N ALA A 106 -3.59 1.63 6.36
CA ALA A 106 -2.87 2.79 5.86
C ALA A 106 -1.64 3.00 6.75
N LEU A 107 -0.47 3.18 6.14
CA LEU A 107 0.78 3.48 6.82
C LEU A 107 1.10 4.96 6.64
N VAL A 108 1.23 5.69 7.74
CA VAL A 108 1.81 7.02 7.75
C VAL A 108 3.23 6.92 8.29
N TRP A 109 4.21 7.44 7.54
CA TRP A 109 5.61 7.22 7.86
C TRP A 109 6.51 8.35 7.37
N GLU A 110 7.66 8.52 8.05
CA GLU A 110 8.71 9.46 7.68
C GLU A 110 9.84 8.72 6.95
N ASP A 111 10.25 9.23 5.78
CA ASP A 111 11.38 8.70 5.01
C ASP A 111 12.74 9.23 5.53
N ASP A 112 13.84 8.81 4.87
CA ASP A 112 15.20 9.22 5.26
C ASP A 112 15.50 10.70 4.97
N GLN A 113 14.70 11.38 4.15
CA GLN A 113 14.77 12.79 3.88
C GLN A 113 13.89 13.64 4.81
N GLY A 114 13.15 13.01 5.73
CA GLY A 114 12.23 13.69 6.64
C GLY A 114 10.88 14.03 6.01
N LYS A 115 10.57 13.48 4.83
CA LYS A 115 9.27 13.63 4.20
C LYS A 115 8.26 12.69 4.86
N VAL A 116 7.06 13.20 5.08
CA VAL A 116 5.94 12.40 5.60
C VAL A 116 5.13 11.84 4.42
N LEU A 117 4.92 10.55 4.44
CA LEU A 117 4.25 9.81 3.38
C LEU A 117 3.08 9.02 3.97
N LEU A 118 1.98 8.94 3.21
CA LEU A 118 0.85 8.06 3.48
C LEU A 118 0.78 7.01 2.37
N THR A 119 0.84 5.73 2.75
CA THR A 119 0.84 4.58 1.84
C THR A 119 -0.30 3.63 2.19
N TYR A 120 -1.05 3.16 1.19
CA TYR A 120 -2.12 2.17 1.36
C TYR A 120 -2.24 1.28 0.13
N ASN A 121 -2.88 0.11 0.28
CA ASN A 121 -3.17 -0.75 -0.86
C ASN A 121 -4.29 -0.15 -1.73
N SER A 122 -4.10 -0.19 -3.05
CA SER A 122 -5.16 0.19 -3.98
C SER A 122 -6.36 -0.77 -3.87
N ALA A 123 -7.54 -0.28 -4.23
CA ALA A 123 -8.73 -1.13 -4.24
C ALA A 123 -8.66 -2.21 -5.34
N GLU A 124 -7.99 -1.91 -6.44
CA GLU A 124 -7.70 -2.84 -7.53
C GLU A 124 -6.84 -4.01 -7.02
N TYR A 125 -5.77 -3.73 -6.26
CA TYR A 125 -4.95 -4.78 -5.65
C TYR A 125 -5.77 -5.70 -4.75
N ILE A 126 -6.66 -5.15 -3.93
CA ILE A 126 -7.54 -5.97 -3.07
C ILE A 126 -8.46 -6.85 -3.91
N GLN A 127 -9.04 -6.32 -4.98
CA GLN A 127 -9.99 -7.06 -5.82
C GLN A 127 -9.31 -8.08 -6.74
N ASP A 128 -8.12 -7.78 -7.28
CA ASP A 128 -7.50 -8.57 -8.32
C ASP A 128 -6.46 -9.56 -7.79
N TYR A 129 -5.92 -9.32 -6.58
CA TYR A 129 -4.91 -10.20 -5.99
C TYR A 129 -5.33 -10.77 -4.62
N VAL A 130 -5.88 -9.94 -3.72
CA VAL A 130 -6.23 -10.42 -2.38
C VAL A 130 -7.46 -11.33 -2.44
N TYR A 131 -8.56 -10.89 -3.02
CA TYR A 131 -9.79 -11.68 -3.06
C TYR A 131 -9.62 -13.01 -3.81
N PRO A 132 -9.00 -13.06 -5.01
CA PRO A 132 -8.81 -14.32 -5.73
C PRO A 132 -7.99 -15.37 -4.99
N ARG A 133 -6.97 -14.98 -4.19
CA ARG A 133 -6.21 -15.94 -3.36
C ARG A 133 -7.07 -16.64 -2.31
N HIS A 134 -8.23 -16.10 -1.98
CA HIS A 134 -9.22 -16.69 -1.08
C HIS A 134 -10.40 -17.34 -1.81
N GLY A 135 -10.32 -17.45 -3.14
CA GLY A 135 -11.39 -18.03 -3.96
C GLY A 135 -12.59 -17.10 -4.19
N LEU A 136 -12.45 -15.80 -3.90
CA LEU A 136 -13.47 -14.79 -4.20
C LEU A 136 -13.22 -14.21 -5.60
N PRO A 137 -14.29 -13.94 -6.39
CA PRO A 137 -14.12 -13.31 -7.68
C PRO A 137 -13.68 -11.83 -7.53
N SER A 138 -12.87 -11.35 -8.48
CA SER A 138 -12.64 -9.90 -8.65
C SER A 138 -13.92 -9.18 -9.05
N ASN A 139 -14.06 -7.92 -8.60
CA ASN A 139 -15.17 -7.05 -8.94
C ASN A 139 -14.66 -5.63 -9.25
N PRO A 140 -14.46 -5.29 -10.54
CA PRO A 140 -13.95 -3.98 -10.96
C PRO A 140 -14.82 -2.79 -10.54
N ASP A 141 -16.15 -2.95 -10.50
CA ASP A 141 -17.05 -1.88 -10.05
C ASP A 141 -16.89 -1.62 -8.55
N ALA A 142 -16.74 -2.67 -7.76
CA ALA A 142 -16.42 -2.54 -6.33
C ALA A 142 -15.04 -1.93 -6.12
N ALA A 143 -14.04 -2.29 -6.95
CA ALA A 143 -12.71 -1.67 -6.92
C ALA A 143 -12.82 -0.16 -7.16
N LYS A 144 -13.49 0.25 -8.21
CA LYS A 144 -13.68 1.67 -8.56
C LYS A 144 -14.39 2.45 -7.46
N ALA A 145 -15.49 1.91 -6.93
CA ALA A 145 -16.27 2.56 -5.87
C ALA A 145 -15.45 2.71 -4.58
N THR A 146 -14.77 1.63 -4.16
CA THR A 146 -13.92 1.64 -2.96
C THR A 146 -12.71 2.56 -3.18
N GLY A 147 -12.04 2.48 -4.33
CA GLY A 147 -10.87 3.29 -4.68
C GLY A 147 -11.13 4.78 -4.56
N SER A 148 -12.31 5.24 -5.01
CA SER A 148 -12.71 6.65 -4.85
C SER A 148 -12.81 7.07 -3.38
N VAL A 149 -13.31 6.20 -2.51
CA VAL A 149 -13.40 6.50 -1.07
C VAL A 149 -12.02 6.51 -0.42
N LEU A 150 -11.15 5.54 -0.76
CA LEU A 150 -9.78 5.49 -0.22
C LEU A 150 -8.96 6.70 -0.66
N ALA A 151 -9.12 7.13 -1.92
CA ALA A 151 -8.47 8.34 -2.44
C ALA A 151 -8.94 9.60 -1.71
N ASP A 152 -10.23 9.73 -1.38
CA ASP A 152 -10.78 10.84 -0.58
C ASP A 152 -10.17 10.86 0.84
N PHE A 153 -10.07 9.72 1.51
CA PHE A 153 -9.42 9.64 2.82
C PHE A 153 -7.96 10.09 2.75
N ALA A 154 -7.21 9.57 1.78
CA ALA A 154 -5.81 9.90 1.61
C ALA A 154 -5.60 11.39 1.28
N GLN A 155 -6.42 11.95 0.40
CA GLN A 155 -6.34 13.37 0.05
C GLN A 155 -6.59 14.28 1.25
N ARG A 156 -7.65 14.02 2.00
CA ARG A 156 -8.00 14.81 3.20
C ARG A 156 -6.95 14.71 4.30
N ALA A 157 -6.24 13.60 4.35
CA ALA A 157 -5.16 13.40 5.32
C ALA A 157 -3.88 14.14 4.95
N THR A 158 -3.59 14.30 3.64
CA THR A 158 -2.28 14.79 3.15
C THR A 158 -2.28 16.25 2.72
N ASP A 159 -3.44 16.85 2.40
CA ASP A 159 -3.60 18.25 1.96
C ASP A 159 -3.83 19.21 3.10
#